data_3f8e4948a514a096277b127826337dc7
#
_entry.id   3f8e4948a514a096277b127826337dc7
#
_cell.length_a   1.000
_cell.length_b   1.000
_cell.length_c   1.000
_cell.angle_alpha   90.00
_cell.angle_beta   90.00
_cell.angle_gamma   90.00
#
_symmetry.space_group_name_H-M   'P 1'
#
loop_
_entity.id
_entity.type
_entity.pdbx_description
1 polymer ?
#
loop_
_entity_poly.entity_id
_entity_poly.type
_entity_poly.pdbx_seq_one_letter_code
_entity_poly.pdbx_strand_id
1 'polypeptide(L)'
;MIGFQGRPARARGLALLLAAAVLAPIAAASSAAAQVPDPETTAAAPTQAEFRRFVEALWPEARQRGVSRATFDEAFRDVSPDPKIVALTKKQSEFVRPIWEYIGGAVSASRLQRGREMAQRYAAQFDAAERAYGVPRAVILGVWGMETNYGSFTGNIYAVRALATLTYVRYRGEFFRNELLTALQILEEDHIDRAKMLGSWAGAMGQTQFMPSSFMRFAVDGDGDGQRDIWSSVPDAIASTANYLKEHGWTPGLPWGYEVALPDGFDFRNLRQTFAGWGQLGVARVDGRALPGGGEATLLLPAGAGGPAFLVTANYDVIKAYNASDAYALGVGHLGDRVLGGPAIQGDWPTKERMLDKDQRVEVQKRLMALGFYQGETDGKHGSRTRDAVRQFQLRRGLVPDGYANVAVLEQLRRAR
;
A
#
# COMPACT_ATOMS: atom_id res chain seq x y z
N MET A 1 34.05 52.94 -23.77
CA MET A 1 32.96 53.84 -23.39
C MET A 1 31.67 53.06 -23.35
N ILE A 2 30.91 53.18 -22.25
CA ILE A 2 29.56 52.70 -21.95
C ILE A 2 29.47 51.15 -21.78
N GLY A 3 29.49 50.69 -20.70
CA GLY A 3 29.03 50.28 -19.42
C GLY A 3 27.53 49.98 -19.38
N PHE A 4 27.19 48.64 -19.29
CA PHE A 4 25.86 48.25 -18.83
C PHE A 4 26.02 47.18 -17.76
N GLN A 5 25.71 47.60 -16.55
CA GLN A 5 25.56 46.71 -15.39
C GLN A 5 24.22 45.96 -15.48
N GLY A 6 24.22 44.67 -15.61
CA GLY A 6 23.06 43.80 -15.46
C GLY A 6 22.97 43.26 -14.03
N ARG A 7 21.92 43.60 -13.30
CA ARG A 7 21.58 43.12 -11.95
C ARG A 7 21.23 41.62 -11.99
N PRO A 8 21.55 40.83 -10.96
CA PRO A 8 21.16 39.42 -10.91
C PRO A 8 19.67 39.29 -10.59
N ALA A 9 19.00 38.48 -11.39
CA ALA A 9 17.62 38.05 -11.17
C ALA A 9 17.52 37.17 -9.94
N ARG A 10 16.68 37.56 -9.00
CA ARG A 10 16.31 36.76 -7.83
C ARG A 10 15.50 35.54 -8.29
N ALA A 11 16.07 34.36 -8.16
CA ALA A 11 15.35 33.10 -8.23
C ALA A 11 14.35 33.02 -7.07
N ARG A 12 13.07 33.07 -7.38
CA ARG A 12 11.99 32.75 -6.44
C ARG A 12 11.92 31.21 -6.34
N GLY A 13 12.39 30.69 -5.23
CA GLY A 13 12.20 29.30 -4.87
C GLY A 13 10.71 29.01 -4.66
N LEU A 14 10.17 28.13 -5.48
CA LEU A 14 8.85 27.54 -5.30
C LEU A 14 8.98 26.44 -4.26
N ALA A 15 8.52 26.70 -3.04
CA ALA A 15 8.46 25.68 -1.99
C ALA A 15 7.39 24.65 -2.37
N LEU A 16 7.81 23.41 -2.62
CA LEU A 16 6.92 22.25 -2.67
C LEU A 16 6.37 22.02 -1.25
N LEU A 17 5.09 22.26 -1.08
CA LEU A 17 4.32 21.84 0.10
C LEU A 17 4.10 20.34 0.02
N LEU A 18 4.91 19.56 0.75
CA LEU A 18 4.58 18.19 1.14
C LEU A 18 3.36 18.28 2.07
N ALA A 19 2.26 17.69 1.66
CA ALA A 19 1.10 17.47 2.50
C ALA A 19 1.39 16.32 3.48
N ALA A 20 2.14 16.60 4.54
CA ALA A 20 2.18 15.78 5.72
C ALA A 20 0.90 16.06 6.50
N ALA A 21 0.07 15.04 6.73
CA ALA A 21 -1.07 15.10 7.62
C ALA A 21 -0.56 15.34 9.05
N VAL A 22 -0.58 16.61 9.46
CA VAL A 22 -0.26 17.06 10.81
C VAL A 22 -1.49 16.80 11.68
N LEU A 23 -1.40 15.83 12.58
CA LEU A 23 -2.27 15.72 13.74
C LEU A 23 -1.83 16.80 14.75
N ALA A 24 -2.62 17.86 14.87
CA ALA A 24 -2.46 18.85 15.92
C ALA A 24 -2.86 18.24 17.28
N PRO A 25 -2.16 18.57 18.39
CA PRO A 25 -2.57 18.16 19.71
C PRO A 25 -3.74 19.05 20.19
N ILE A 26 -4.87 18.41 20.53
CA ILE A 26 -5.96 19.08 21.25
C ILE A 26 -5.56 19.14 22.71
N ALA A 27 -5.46 20.37 23.22
CA ALA A 27 -5.21 20.67 24.61
C ALA A 27 -6.32 20.11 25.52
N ALA A 28 -5.92 19.53 26.63
CA ALA A 28 -6.78 19.01 27.65
C ALA A 28 -7.57 20.15 28.33
N ALA A 29 -8.90 20.13 28.14
CA ALA A 29 -9.82 20.82 29.02
C ALA A 29 -10.50 19.74 29.90
N SER A 30 -10.19 19.79 31.17
CA SER A 30 -10.84 18.98 32.21
C SER A 30 -12.31 19.37 32.30
N SER A 31 -13.23 18.41 32.10
CA SER A 31 -14.63 18.57 32.50
C SER A 31 -15.28 17.21 32.69
N ALA A 32 -15.77 17.02 33.89
CA ALA A 32 -16.82 16.09 34.39
C ALA A 32 -16.99 14.73 33.69
N ALA A 33 -16.74 13.70 34.46
CA ALA A 33 -17.08 12.31 34.14
C ALA A 33 -18.58 12.15 33.82
N ALA A 34 -18.93 12.10 32.56
CA ALA A 34 -20.14 11.49 32.07
C ALA A 34 -19.80 10.02 31.80
N GLN A 35 -20.50 9.11 32.50
CA GLN A 35 -20.43 7.67 32.27
C GLN A 35 -20.68 7.39 30.78
N VAL A 36 -19.65 6.86 30.09
CA VAL A 36 -19.79 6.29 28.76
C VAL A 36 -20.60 5.00 28.93
N PRO A 37 -21.76 4.84 28.26
CA PRO A 37 -22.49 3.58 28.31
C PRO A 37 -21.65 2.50 27.63
N ASP A 38 -21.60 1.33 28.25
CA ASP A 38 -20.97 0.09 27.79
C ASP A 38 -21.46 -0.24 26.34
N PRO A 39 -20.58 -0.54 25.36
CA PRO A 39 -20.98 -0.80 23.98
C PRO A 39 -21.46 -2.24 23.74
N GLU A 40 -22.02 -2.92 24.71
CA GLU A 40 -22.73 -4.19 24.54
C GLU A 40 -24.23 -4.00 24.41
N THR A 41 -24.67 -3.04 23.62
CA THR A 41 -26.02 -3.09 23.08
C THR A 41 -25.88 -3.68 21.68
N THR A 42 -26.40 -4.88 21.47
CA THR A 42 -26.68 -5.49 20.18
C THR A 42 -27.53 -4.49 19.36
N ALA A 43 -26.85 -3.61 18.63
CA ALA A 43 -27.53 -2.71 17.73
C ALA A 43 -28.23 -3.58 16.69
N ALA A 44 -29.55 -3.54 16.69
CA ALA A 44 -30.37 -4.18 15.66
C ALA A 44 -29.82 -3.78 14.27
N ALA A 45 -29.79 -4.72 13.34
CA ALA A 45 -29.37 -4.41 11.99
C ALA A 45 -30.15 -3.19 11.49
N PRO A 46 -29.45 -2.19 10.89
CA PRO A 46 -30.09 -0.94 10.50
C PRO A 46 -31.27 -1.20 9.58
N THR A 47 -32.39 -0.52 9.83
CA THR A 47 -33.58 -0.64 9.01
C THR A 47 -33.32 -0.04 7.62
N GLN A 48 -34.01 -0.56 6.60
CA GLN A 48 -33.95 0.01 5.25
C GLN A 48 -34.34 1.50 5.23
N ALA A 49 -35.22 1.91 6.13
CA ALA A 49 -35.68 3.31 6.22
C ALA A 49 -34.57 4.23 6.78
N GLU A 50 -33.78 3.77 7.75
CA GLU A 50 -32.64 4.53 8.29
C GLU A 50 -31.55 4.68 7.24
N PHE A 51 -31.26 3.62 6.51
CA PHE A 51 -30.27 3.68 5.43
C PHE A 51 -30.72 4.62 4.31
N ARG A 52 -31.98 4.62 3.91
CA ARG A 52 -32.50 5.59 2.93
C ARG A 52 -32.35 7.03 3.39
N ARG A 53 -32.65 7.33 4.65
CA ARG A 53 -32.42 8.67 5.22
C ARG A 53 -30.94 9.07 5.19
N PHE A 54 -30.06 8.13 5.50
CA PHE A 54 -28.62 8.34 5.39
C PHE A 54 -28.22 8.65 3.93
N VAL A 55 -28.70 7.88 2.95
CA VAL A 55 -28.42 8.12 1.53
C VAL A 55 -28.92 9.50 1.10
N GLU A 56 -30.16 9.88 1.44
CA GLU A 56 -30.70 11.21 1.10
C GLU A 56 -29.88 12.34 1.72
N ALA A 57 -29.31 12.15 2.90
CA ALA A 57 -28.43 13.14 3.53
C ALA A 57 -27.10 13.35 2.79
N LEU A 58 -26.72 12.47 1.86
CA LEU A 58 -25.55 12.64 0.99
C LEU A 58 -25.81 13.54 -0.22
N TRP A 59 -27.10 13.71 -0.59
CA TRP A 59 -27.49 14.44 -1.81
C TRP A 59 -26.89 15.86 -1.93
N PRO A 60 -26.91 16.72 -0.90
CA PRO A 60 -26.33 18.06 -1.01
C PRO A 60 -24.86 18.07 -1.43
N GLU A 61 -24.07 17.14 -0.88
CA GLU A 61 -22.64 17.02 -1.23
C GLU A 61 -22.44 16.42 -2.62
N ALA A 62 -23.22 15.39 -2.98
CA ALA A 62 -23.19 14.80 -4.32
C ALA A 62 -23.49 15.87 -5.39
N ARG A 63 -24.53 16.67 -5.17
CA ARG A 63 -24.90 17.79 -6.03
C ARG A 63 -23.78 18.84 -6.15
N GLN A 64 -23.11 19.19 -5.03
CA GLN A 64 -21.97 20.11 -5.05
C GLN A 64 -20.80 19.59 -5.89
N ARG A 65 -20.66 18.27 -6.00
CA ARG A 65 -19.66 17.61 -6.85
C ARG A 65 -20.10 17.40 -8.29
N GLY A 66 -21.25 17.98 -8.69
CA GLY A 66 -21.75 17.93 -10.07
C GLY A 66 -22.61 16.72 -10.39
N VAL A 67 -22.91 15.84 -9.43
CA VAL A 67 -23.77 14.66 -9.65
C VAL A 67 -25.22 15.11 -9.87
N SER A 68 -25.83 14.65 -10.95
CA SER A 68 -27.27 14.87 -11.24
C SER A 68 -28.17 14.04 -10.31
N ARG A 69 -29.40 14.49 -10.09
CA ARG A 69 -30.36 13.72 -9.32
C ARG A 69 -30.67 12.37 -9.96
N ALA A 70 -30.71 12.32 -11.29
CA ALA A 70 -30.93 11.09 -12.03
C ALA A 70 -29.85 10.04 -11.78
N THR A 71 -28.57 10.42 -11.87
CA THR A 71 -27.44 9.54 -11.56
C THR A 71 -27.45 9.12 -10.10
N PHE A 72 -27.75 10.05 -9.18
CA PHE A 72 -27.83 9.73 -7.76
C PHE A 72 -28.90 8.69 -7.46
N ASP A 73 -30.13 8.88 -7.97
CA ASP A 73 -31.23 7.96 -7.76
C ASP A 73 -30.96 6.59 -8.40
N GLU A 74 -30.39 6.57 -9.61
CA GLU A 74 -30.00 5.35 -10.29
C GLU A 74 -28.88 4.61 -9.55
N ALA A 75 -27.87 5.33 -9.05
CA ALA A 75 -26.77 4.74 -8.32
C ALA A 75 -27.22 4.03 -7.04
N PHE A 76 -28.22 4.58 -6.34
CA PHE A 76 -28.75 4.02 -5.10
C PHE A 76 -29.99 3.15 -5.28
N ARG A 77 -30.48 2.98 -6.51
CA ARG A 77 -31.59 2.08 -6.78
C ARG A 77 -31.31 0.68 -6.25
N ASP A 78 -32.17 0.14 -5.41
CA ASP A 78 -32.03 -1.19 -4.80
C ASP A 78 -30.76 -1.42 -3.95
N VAL A 79 -30.09 -0.34 -3.52
CA VAL A 79 -28.95 -0.43 -2.62
C VAL A 79 -29.43 -0.52 -1.17
N SER A 80 -28.88 -1.49 -0.46
CA SER A 80 -29.04 -1.68 0.98
C SER A 80 -27.69 -2.00 1.61
N PRO A 81 -27.49 -1.75 2.93
CA PRO A 81 -26.26 -2.11 3.61
C PRO A 81 -26.02 -3.62 3.53
N ASP A 82 -24.78 -4.01 3.27
CA ASP A 82 -24.40 -5.42 3.21
C ASP A 82 -23.80 -5.89 4.55
N PRO A 83 -24.51 -6.77 5.31
CA PRO A 83 -24.00 -7.27 6.59
C PRO A 83 -22.67 -8.05 6.46
N LYS A 84 -22.40 -8.66 5.29
CA LYS A 84 -21.15 -9.36 5.04
C LYS A 84 -19.97 -8.38 5.01
N ILE A 85 -20.15 -7.21 4.40
CA ILE A 85 -19.16 -6.14 4.38
C ILE A 85 -18.88 -5.66 5.81
N VAL A 86 -19.91 -5.43 6.61
CA VAL A 86 -19.75 -5.05 8.02
C VAL A 86 -18.97 -6.10 8.80
N ALA A 87 -19.26 -7.40 8.59
CA ALA A 87 -18.52 -8.48 9.25
C ALA A 87 -17.03 -8.51 8.84
N LEU A 88 -16.71 -8.19 7.58
CA LEU A 88 -15.33 -8.14 7.09
C LEU A 88 -14.52 -7.02 7.73
N THR A 89 -15.15 -5.88 8.11
CA THR A 89 -14.42 -4.81 8.82
C THR A 89 -13.86 -5.26 10.17
N LYS A 90 -14.52 -6.23 10.81
CA LYS A 90 -14.11 -6.79 12.11
C LYS A 90 -13.00 -7.84 11.99
N LYS A 91 -12.95 -8.57 10.87
CA LYS A 91 -12.01 -9.69 10.65
C LYS A 91 -10.60 -9.27 10.20
N GLN A 92 -10.42 -8.10 9.62
CA GLN A 92 -9.14 -7.68 9.03
C GLN A 92 -7.98 -7.53 10.04
N SER A 93 -8.25 -7.45 11.32
CA SER A 93 -7.24 -7.25 12.36
C SER A 93 -6.62 -8.53 12.92
N GLU A 94 -7.14 -9.72 12.59
CA GLU A 94 -6.80 -10.94 13.32
C GLU A 94 -5.71 -11.81 12.69
N PHE A 95 -5.46 -11.74 11.38
CA PHE A 95 -4.49 -12.63 10.71
C PHE A 95 -3.34 -11.86 10.07
N VAL A 96 -2.21 -11.81 10.75
CA VAL A 96 -0.92 -11.46 10.14
C VAL A 96 -0.22 -12.77 9.78
N ARG A 97 -0.21 -13.10 8.48
CA ARG A 97 0.59 -14.23 7.97
C ARG A 97 2.07 -13.87 8.01
N PRO A 98 2.97 -14.84 8.30
CA PRO A 98 4.38 -14.64 8.11
C PRO A 98 4.70 -14.17 6.70
N ILE A 99 5.71 -13.31 6.55
CA ILE A 99 6.03 -12.73 5.25
C ILE A 99 6.38 -13.79 4.20
N TRP A 100 7.04 -14.87 4.58
CA TRP A 100 7.39 -15.97 3.68
C TRP A 100 6.16 -16.72 3.16
N GLU A 101 5.11 -16.88 3.97
CA GLU A 101 3.85 -17.47 3.49
C GLU A 101 3.13 -16.53 2.52
N TYR A 102 3.16 -15.23 2.80
CA TYR A 102 2.60 -14.22 1.91
C TYR A 102 3.32 -14.23 0.56
N ILE A 103 4.66 -14.20 0.56
CA ILE A 103 5.49 -14.25 -0.66
C ILE A 103 5.29 -15.57 -1.41
N GLY A 104 5.29 -16.72 -0.69
CA GLY A 104 5.02 -18.03 -1.29
C GLY A 104 3.66 -18.09 -2.01
N GLY A 105 2.62 -17.50 -1.39
CA GLY A 105 1.30 -17.35 -2.01
C GLY A 105 1.30 -16.40 -3.22
N ALA A 106 2.11 -15.34 -3.16
CA ALA A 106 2.24 -14.38 -4.25
C ALA A 106 2.87 -14.99 -5.51
N VAL A 107 3.87 -15.87 -5.37
CA VAL A 107 4.63 -16.48 -6.49
C VAL A 107 4.25 -17.92 -6.76
N SER A 108 2.97 -18.27 -6.57
CA SER A 108 2.49 -19.62 -6.89
C SER A 108 2.73 -19.99 -8.37
N ALA A 109 2.94 -21.28 -8.65
CA ALA A 109 3.22 -21.75 -10.01
C ALA A 109 2.15 -21.33 -11.02
N SER A 110 0.87 -21.39 -10.64
CA SER A 110 -0.25 -20.97 -11.50
C SER A 110 -0.22 -19.47 -11.79
N ARG A 111 0.10 -18.62 -10.80
CA ARG A 111 0.19 -17.17 -11.00
C ARG A 111 1.40 -16.82 -11.87
N LEU A 112 2.53 -17.47 -11.68
CA LEU A 112 3.71 -17.29 -12.53
C LEU A 112 3.44 -17.68 -13.98
N GLN A 113 2.80 -18.83 -14.21
CA GLN A 113 2.43 -19.25 -15.55
C GLN A 113 1.52 -18.24 -16.23
N ARG A 114 0.42 -17.84 -15.54
CA ARG A 114 -0.52 -16.85 -16.06
C ARG A 114 0.18 -15.51 -16.33
N GLY A 115 1.08 -15.07 -15.45
CA GLY A 115 1.85 -13.85 -15.65
C GLY A 115 2.70 -13.88 -16.92
N ARG A 116 3.37 -15.00 -17.21
CA ARG A 116 4.13 -15.18 -18.46
C ARG A 116 3.24 -15.14 -19.69
N GLU A 117 2.07 -15.78 -19.63
CA GLU A 117 1.09 -15.73 -20.73
C GLU A 117 0.61 -14.30 -20.98
N MET A 118 0.34 -13.53 -19.91
CA MET A 118 -0.08 -12.13 -20.02
C MET A 118 1.05 -11.22 -20.51
N ALA A 119 2.27 -11.44 -20.04
CA ALA A 119 3.46 -10.70 -20.51
C ALA A 119 3.69 -10.86 -22.02
N GLN A 120 3.46 -12.05 -22.55
CA GLN A 120 3.55 -12.35 -23.99
C GLN A 120 2.37 -11.77 -24.76
N ARG A 121 1.14 -12.00 -24.29
CA ARG A 121 -0.09 -11.58 -24.96
C ARG A 121 -0.18 -10.06 -25.14
N TYR A 122 0.25 -9.31 -24.13
CA TYR A 122 0.16 -7.85 -24.08
C TYR A 122 1.53 -7.16 -24.20
N ALA A 123 2.50 -7.81 -24.89
CA ALA A 123 3.87 -7.31 -25.01
C ALA A 123 3.92 -5.88 -25.56
N ALA A 124 3.14 -5.58 -26.59
CA ALA A 124 3.09 -4.24 -27.20
C ALA A 124 2.55 -3.17 -26.23
N GLN A 125 1.56 -3.51 -25.41
CA GLN A 125 0.98 -2.61 -24.40
C GLN A 125 1.97 -2.35 -23.27
N PHE A 126 2.71 -3.37 -22.83
CA PHE A 126 3.80 -3.18 -21.88
C PHE A 126 4.92 -2.32 -22.47
N ASP A 127 5.32 -2.55 -23.74
CA ASP A 127 6.31 -1.70 -24.41
C ASP A 127 5.86 -0.23 -24.49
N ALA A 128 4.59 0.02 -24.77
CA ALA A 128 4.02 1.35 -24.80
C ALA A 128 4.03 2.00 -23.40
N ALA A 129 3.62 1.27 -22.38
CA ALA A 129 3.60 1.75 -21.00
C ALA A 129 5.01 2.05 -20.48
N GLU A 130 6.00 1.16 -20.74
CA GLU A 130 7.40 1.40 -20.36
C GLU A 130 7.95 2.67 -20.98
N ARG A 131 7.67 2.90 -22.28
CA ARG A 131 8.10 4.12 -22.96
C ARG A 131 7.43 5.39 -22.45
N ALA A 132 6.12 5.32 -22.17
CA ALA A 132 5.33 6.49 -21.77
C ALA A 132 5.55 6.89 -20.30
N TYR A 133 5.71 5.90 -19.41
CA TYR A 133 5.72 6.12 -17.97
C TYR A 133 7.06 5.82 -17.31
N GLY A 134 7.99 5.15 -18.00
CA GLY A 134 9.30 4.78 -17.45
C GLY A 134 9.23 3.68 -16.36
N VAL A 135 8.09 3.01 -16.21
CA VAL A 135 7.87 1.94 -15.23
C VAL A 135 8.11 0.59 -15.90
N PRO A 136 9.02 -0.26 -15.40
CA PRO A 136 9.30 -1.56 -15.99
C PRO A 136 8.08 -2.48 -15.99
N ARG A 137 7.86 -3.23 -17.06
CA ARG A 137 6.77 -4.22 -17.16
C ARG A 137 6.76 -5.23 -16.01
N ALA A 138 7.93 -5.56 -15.48
CA ALA A 138 8.03 -6.43 -14.30
C ALA A 138 7.18 -5.91 -13.15
N VAL A 139 7.28 -4.63 -12.83
CA VAL A 139 6.53 -4.02 -11.72
C VAL A 139 5.05 -3.91 -12.03
N ILE A 140 4.69 -3.53 -13.26
CA ILE A 140 3.28 -3.48 -13.71
C ILE A 140 2.64 -4.87 -13.63
N LEU A 141 3.34 -5.92 -14.11
CA LEU A 141 2.93 -7.33 -13.99
C LEU A 141 2.80 -7.76 -12.52
N GLY A 142 3.74 -7.33 -11.68
CA GLY A 142 3.71 -7.60 -10.25
C GLY A 142 2.46 -7.03 -9.59
N VAL A 143 2.16 -5.75 -9.81
CA VAL A 143 0.94 -5.12 -9.29
C VAL A 143 -0.32 -5.82 -9.82
N TRP A 144 -0.45 -5.96 -11.14
CA TRP A 144 -1.62 -6.59 -11.76
C TRP A 144 -1.83 -8.04 -11.27
N GLY A 145 -0.73 -8.79 -11.11
CA GLY A 145 -0.77 -10.13 -10.56
C GLY A 145 -1.17 -10.19 -9.09
N MET A 146 -0.71 -9.25 -8.28
CA MET A 146 -1.06 -9.19 -6.86
C MET A 146 -2.49 -8.73 -6.63
N GLU A 147 -2.97 -7.73 -7.38
CA GLU A 147 -4.30 -7.16 -7.18
C GLU A 147 -5.41 -8.11 -7.64
N THR A 148 -5.30 -8.63 -8.84
CA THR A 148 -6.44 -9.36 -9.46
C THR A 148 -6.06 -10.67 -10.10
N ASN A 149 -4.83 -11.17 -9.86
CA ASN A 149 -4.30 -12.33 -10.57
C ASN A 149 -4.48 -12.18 -12.10
N TYR A 150 -4.02 -11.03 -12.60
CA TYR A 150 -4.10 -10.65 -14.02
C TYR A 150 -5.54 -10.59 -14.53
N GLY A 151 -6.39 -9.86 -13.83
CA GLY A 151 -7.80 -9.64 -14.19
C GLY A 151 -8.72 -10.85 -14.00
N SER A 152 -8.23 -11.96 -13.44
CA SER A 152 -9.09 -13.14 -13.24
C SER A 152 -10.06 -13.02 -12.07
N PHE A 153 -9.82 -12.08 -11.16
CA PHE A 153 -10.70 -11.81 -10.02
C PHE A 153 -10.65 -10.33 -9.66
N THR A 154 -11.60 -9.55 -10.14
CA THR A 154 -11.71 -8.11 -9.92
C THR A 154 -12.69 -7.73 -8.80
N GLY A 155 -13.34 -8.71 -8.20
CA GLY A 155 -14.47 -8.52 -7.30
C GLY A 155 -15.81 -8.56 -8.02
N ASN A 156 -16.86 -8.79 -7.25
CA ASN A 156 -18.23 -8.94 -7.78
C ASN A 156 -19.26 -8.12 -6.98
N ILE A 157 -18.78 -7.18 -6.16
CA ILE A 157 -19.66 -6.33 -5.36
C ILE A 157 -19.79 -4.99 -6.07
N TYR A 158 -21.02 -4.51 -6.20
CA TYR A 158 -21.27 -3.15 -6.70
C TYR A 158 -20.56 -2.13 -5.81
N ALA A 159 -19.63 -1.36 -6.37
CA ALA A 159 -18.74 -0.50 -5.60
C ALA A 159 -19.49 0.53 -4.75
N VAL A 160 -20.56 1.14 -5.29
CA VAL A 160 -21.40 2.09 -4.54
C VAL A 160 -22.05 1.41 -3.33
N ARG A 161 -22.54 0.16 -3.44
CA ARG A 161 -23.07 -0.58 -2.28
C ARG A 161 -21.99 -0.79 -1.22
N ALA A 162 -20.80 -1.21 -1.63
CA ALA A 162 -19.69 -1.43 -0.71
C ALA A 162 -19.34 -0.15 0.05
N LEU A 163 -19.10 0.93 -0.69
CA LEU A 163 -18.72 2.24 -0.15
C LEU A 163 -19.83 2.84 0.72
N ALA A 164 -21.11 2.74 0.29
CA ALA A 164 -22.23 3.22 1.09
C ALA A 164 -22.38 2.46 2.41
N THR A 165 -22.18 1.13 2.41
CA THR A 165 -22.17 0.32 3.63
C THR A 165 -21.08 0.78 4.58
N LEU A 166 -19.84 0.94 4.09
CA LEU A 166 -18.69 1.35 4.90
C LEU A 166 -18.83 2.78 5.44
N THR A 167 -19.39 3.69 4.64
CA THR A 167 -19.69 5.07 5.05
C THR A 167 -20.76 5.06 6.14
N TYR A 168 -21.84 4.28 5.96
CA TYR A 168 -22.93 4.18 6.91
C TYR A 168 -22.47 3.72 8.30
N VAL A 169 -21.60 2.72 8.36
CA VAL A 169 -21.02 2.24 9.63
C VAL A 169 -19.81 3.06 10.09
N ARG A 170 -19.51 4.17 9.44
CA ARG A 170 -18.39 5.08 9.75
C ARG A 170 -17.02 4.41 9.82
N TYR A 171 -16.81 3.35 9.01
CA TYR A 171 -15.53 2.68 8.94
C TYR A 171 -14.47 3.64 8.35
N ARG A 172 -13.37 3.85 9.07
CA ARG A 172 -12.31 4.81 8.71
C ARG A 172 -12.79 6.27 8.48
N GLY A 173 -13.80 6.72 9.22
CA GLY A 173 -14.25 8.11 9.22
C GLY A 173 -14.70 8.61 7.84
N GLU A 174 -14.21 9.78 7.42
CA GLU A 174 -14.62 10.43 6.17
C GLU A 174 -14.01 9.80 4.90
N PHE A 175 -13.02 8.90 5.03
CA PHE A 175 -12.37 8.30 3.87
C PHE A 175 -13.37 7.64 2.93
N PHE A 176 -14.19 6.70 3.42
CA PHE A 176 -15.15 5.99 2.57
C PHE A 176 -16.30 6.88 2.10
N ARG A 177 -16.63 7.94 2.83
CA ARG A 177 -17.60 8.94 2.38
C ARG A 177 -17.10 9.66 1.13
N ASN A 178 -15.85 10.11 1.14
CA ASN A 178 -15.23 10.75 -0.02
C ASN A 178 -15.14 9.81 -1.22
N GLU A 179 -14.76 8.55 -1.00
CA GLU A 179 -14.70 7.54 -2.05
C GLU A 179 -16.10 7.27 -2.63
N LEU A 180 -17.14 7.21 -1.81
CA LEU A 180 -18.53 7.04 -2.27
C LEU A 180 -18.96 8.19 -3.18
N LEU A 181 -18.73 9.42 -2.76
CA LEU A 181 -19.10 10.60 -3.55
C LEU A 181 -18.33 10.67 -4.87
N THR A 182 -17.07 10.25 -4.87
CA THR A 182 -16.27 10.14 -6.09
C THR A 182 -16.74 9.00 -6.99
N ALA A 183 -17.22 7.89 -6.43
CA ALA A 183 -17.84 6.82 -7.23
C ALA A 183 -19.11 7.30 -7.96
N LEU A 184 -19.87 8.21 -7.35
CA LEU A 184 -21.01 8.84 -8.03
C LEU A 184 -20.59 9.76 -9.18
N GLN A 185 -19.44 10.47 -9.04
CA GLN A 185 -18.89 11.28 -10.14
C GLN A 185 -18.46 10.40 -11.32
N ILE A 186 -17.84 9.25 -11.07
CA ILE A 186 -17.46 8.28 -12.12
C ILE A 186 -18.69 7.83 -12.92
N LEU A 187 -19.83 7.61 -12.25
CA LEU A 187 -21.08 7.27 -12.91
C LEU A 187 -21.68 8.47 -13.67
N GLU A 188 -21.59 9.67 -13.12
CA GLU A 188 -22.08 10.90 -13.77
C GLU A 188 -21.32 11.22 -15.04
N GLU A 189 -20.00 11.00 -15.03
CA GLU A 189 -19.11 11.21 -16.19
C GLU A 189 -19.15 10.05 -17.21
N ASP A 190 -20.01 9.07 -17.01
CA ASP A 190 -20.25 7.91 -17.90
C ASP A 190 -19.00 7.08 -18.20
N HIS A 191 -18.08 7.01 -17.22
CA HIS A 191 -16.89 6.17 -17.39
C HIS A 191 -17.17 4.68 -17.30
N ILE A 192 -18.28 4.30 -16.69
CA ILE A 192 -18.71 2.91 -16.55
C ILE A 192 -20.21 2.82 -16.26
N ASP A 193 -20.88 1.86 -16.84
CA ASP A 193 -22.26 1.52 -16.50
C ASP A 193 -22.36 1.07 -15.03
N ARG A 194 -23.45 1.46 -14.36
CA ARG A 194 -23.77 1.03 -13.00
C ARG A 194 -23.60 -0.49 -12.79
N ALA A 195 -24.12 -1.29 -13.73
CA ALA A 195 -24.07 -2.75 -13.64
C ALA A 195 -22.65 -3.33 -13.74
N LYS A 196 -21.73 -2.61 -14.35
CA LYS A 196 -20.34 -3.01 -14.55
C LYS A 196 -19.39 -2.44 -13.49
N MET A 197 -19.82 -1.46 -12.67
CA MET A 197 -19.01 -0.85 -11.62
C MET A 197 -18.82 -1.81 -10.45
N LEU A 198 -18.20 -2.94 -10.73
CA LEU A 198 -17.95 -4.00 -9.76
C LEU A 198 -16.53 -3.88 -9.19
N GLY A 199 -16.37 -4.37 -7.96
CA GLY A 199 -15.09 -4.34 -7.27
C GLY A 199 -15.06 -5.19 -6.01
N SER A 200 -14.11 -4.89 -5.13
CA SER A 200 -13.94 -5.56 -3.85
C SER A 200 -14.97 -5.12 -2.81
N TRP A 201 -15.03 -5.82 -1.69
CA TRP A 201 -15.86 -5.47 -0.54
C TRP A 201 -15.56 -4.08 0.04
N ALA A 202 -14.36 -3.54 -0.22
CA ALA A 202 -13.92 -2.22 0.23
C ALA A 202 -14.02 -1.15 -0.86
N GLY A 203 -14.65 -1.44 -2.01
CA GLY A 203 -14.88 -0.48 -3.09
C GLY A 203 -13.69 -0.26 -4.03
N ALA A 204 -12.64 -1.07 -3.95
CA ALA A 204 -11.56 -1.06 -4.94
C ALA A 204 -12.04 -1.71 -6.24
N MET A 205 -11.75 -1.09 -7.39
CA MET A 205 -12.42 -1.35 -8.66
C MET A 205 -11.49 -1.88 -9.74
N GLY A 206 -12.04 -2.71 -10.61
CA GLY A 206 -11.43 -3.15 -11.85
C GLY A 206 -10.15 -3.98 -11.66
N GLN A 207 -9.38 -4.12 -12.74
CA GLN A 207 -8.16 -4.92 -12.76
C GLN A 207 -7.01 -4.30 -11.95
N THR A 208 -7.03 -2.97 -11.77
CA THR A 208 -6.04 -2.21 -10.99
C THR A 208 -6.36 -2.13 -9.51
N GLN A 209 -7.58 -2.52 -9.09
CA GLN A 209 -8.11 -2.33 -7.74
C GLN A 209 -7.97 -0.87 -7.26
N PHE A 210 -8.21 0.08 -8.15
CA PHE A 210 -8.23 1.49 -7.80
C PHE A 210 -9.43 1.84 -6.93
N MET A 211 -9.19 2.64 -5.90
CA MET A 211 -10.26 3.36 -5.24
C MET A 211 -10.84 4.42 -6.21
N PRO A 212 -12.10 4.85 -6.05
CA PRO A 212 -12.68 5.87 -6.92
C PRO A 212 -11.83 7.12 -7.09
N SER A 213 -11.24 7.64 -6.02
CA SER A 213 -10.34 8.79 -6.09
C SER A 213 -9.06 8.50 -6.89
N SER A 214 -8.53 7.28 -6.78
CA SER A 214 -7.38 6.85 -7.59
C SER A 214 -7.74 6.71 -9.06
N PHE A 215 -8.94 6.20 -9.37
CA PHE A 215 -9.45 6.14 -10.74
C PHE A 215 -9.52 7.53 -11.37
N MET A 216 -10.19 8.47 -10.73
CA MET A 216 -10.35 9.83 -11.24
C MET A 216 -9.01 10.51 -11.51
N ARG A 217 -8.02 10.23 -10.69
CA ARG A 217 -6.71 10.88 -10.75
C ARG A 217 -5.72 10.19 -11.69
N PHE A 218 -5.75 8.87 -11.78
CA PHE A 218 -4.66 8.10 -12.38
C PHE A 218 -5.08 7.18 -13.53
N ALA A 219 -6.39 6.88 -13.69
CA ALA A 219 -6.84 6.08 -14.81
C ALA A 219 -6.63 6.83 -16.13
N VAL A 220 -6.12 6.13 -17.12
CA VAL A 220 -5.83 6.65 -18.46
C VAL A 220 -6.36 5.70 -19.53
N ASP A 221 -6.69 6.27 -20.69
CA ASP A 221 -7.00 5.54 -21.91
C ASP A 221 -5.70 5.01 -22.51
N GLY A 222 -5.50 3.72 -22.46
CA GLY A 222 -4.28 3.04 -22.89
C GLY A 222 -4.35 2.47 -24.30
N ASP A 223 -5.55 2.32 -24.88
CA ASP A 223 -5.76 1.84 -26.26
C ASP A 223 -6.26 2.92 -27.23
N GLY A 224 -6.60 4.10 -26.72
CA GLY A 224 -6.94 5.27 -27.53
C GLY A 224 -8.41 5.27 -28.01
N ASP A 225 -9.29 4.53 -27.33
CA ASP A 225 -10.71 4.46 -27.68
C ASP A 225 -11.57 5.61 -27.11
N GLY A 226 -10.96 6.47 -26.28
CA GLY A 226 -11.60 7.61 -25.62
C GLY A 226 -12.21 7.28 -24.27
N GLN A 227 -12.11 6.04 -23.78
CA GLN A 227 -12.57 5.61 -22.48
C GLN A 227 -11.40 5.31 -21.52
N ARG A 228 -11.67 5.24 -20.23
CA ARG A 228 -10.71 4.83 -19.21
C ARG A 228 -11.24 3.58 -18.51
N ASP A 229 -11.27 2.46 -19.24
CA ASP A 229 -11.90 1.22 -18.78
C ASP A 229 -10.91 0.29 -18.06
N ILE A 230 -10.72 0.49 -16.77
CA ILE A 230 -9.88 -0.39 -15.94
C ILE A 230 -10.55 -1.75 -15.64
N TRP A 231 -11.82 -1.96 -16.01
CA TRP A 231 -12.55 -3.20 -15.73
C TRP A 231 -12.38 -4.23 -16.84
N SER A 232 -12.55 -3.84 -18.10
CA SER A 232 -12.51 -4.75 -19.25
C SER A 232 -11.37 -4.50 -20.22
N SER A 233 -10.82 -3.27 -20.32
CA SER A 233 -9.63 -2.97 -21.14
C SER A 233 -8.34 -3.31 -20.39
N VAL A 234 -7.61 -4.32 -20.89
CA VAL A 234 -6.27 -4.63 -20.36
C VAL A 234 -5.24 -3.56 -20.68
N PRO A 235 -5.24 -2.95 -21.89
CA PRO A 235 -4.38 -1.81 -22.18
C PRO A 235 -4.53 -0.67 -21.18
N ASP A 236 -5.77 -0.30 -20.81
CA ASP A 236 -6.04 0.77 -19.85
C ASP A 236 -5.56 0.38 -18.45
N ALA A 237 -5.79 -0.87 -18.05
CA ALA A 237 -5.32 -1.37 -16.75
C ALA A 237 -3.78 -1.33 -16.65
N ILE A 238 -3.05 -1.71 -17.72
CA ILE A 238 -1.58 -1.63 -17.79
C ILE A 238 -1.13 -0.17 -17.74
N ALA A 239 -1.68 0.69 -18.58
CA ALA A 239 -1.31 2.10 -18.67
C ALA A 239 -1.65 2.85 -17.38
N SER A 240 -2.84 2.61 -16.78
CA SER A 240 -3.26 3.23 -15.52
C SER A 240 -2.38 2.80 -14.34
N THR A 241 -1.98 1.51 -14.27
CA THR A 241 -1.04 1.02 -13.26
C THR A 241 0.31 1.72 -13.39
N ALA A 242 0.83 1.85 -14.61
CA ALA A 242 2.10 2.53 -14.88
C ALA A 242 2.01 4.03 -14.54
N ASN A 243 0.92 4.69 -14.94
CA ASN A 243 0.68 6.10 -14.62
C ASN A 243 0.59 6.33 -13.11
N TYR A 244 -0.12 5.47 -12.38
CA TYR A 244 -0.18 5.54 -10.92
C TYR A 244 1.22 5.52 -10.28
N LEU A 245 2.08 4.59 -10.68
CA LEU A 245 3.43 4.49 -10.15
C LEU A 245 4.29 5.70 -10.53
N LYS A 246 4.20 6.19 -11.78
CA LYS A 246 4.88 7.41 -12.22
C LYS A 246 4.48 8.62 -11.40
N GLU A 247 3.18 8.84 -11.21
CA GLU A 247 2.65 9.98 -10.46
C GLU A 247 2.98 9.91 -8.96
N HIS A 248 3.31 8.72 -8.44
CA HIS A 248 3.83 8.53 -7.09
C HIS A 248 5.36 8.61 -7.01
N GLY A 249 6.03 9.04 -8.08
CA GLY A 249 7.46 9.36 -8.09
C GLY A 249 8.37 8.22 -8.54
N TRP A 250 7.86 7.29 -9.36
CA TRP A 250 8.72 6.27 -9.96
C TRP A 250 9.90 6.90 -10.70
N THR A 251 11.11 6.50 -10.36
CA THR A 251 12.35 6.95 -10.99
C THR A 251 12.77 5.93 -12.06
N PRO A 252 12.70 6.29 -13.37
CA PRO A 252 13.13 5.41 -14.45
C PRO A 252 14.59 4.97 -14.30
N GLY A 253 14.86 3.71 -14.62
CA GLY A 253 16.21 3.13 -14.54
C GLY A 253 16.67 2.76 -13.13
N LEU A 254 16.00 3.22 -12.06
CA LEU A 254 16.25 2.76 -10.71
C LEU A 254 15.43 1.48 -10.45
N PRO A 255 16.05 0.35 -10.02
CA PRO A 255 15.30 -0.86 -9.67
C PRO A 255 14.46 -0.65 -8.41
N TRP A 256 13.48 -1.53 -8.16
CA TRP A 256 12.79 -1.54 -6.88
C TRP A 256 13.69 -2.05 -5.73
N GLY A 257 14.54 -3.03 -6.02
CA GLY A 257 15.49 -3.61 -5.08
C GLY A 257 16.12 -4.91 -5.59
N TYR A 258 16.94 -5.49 -4.74
CA TYR A 258 17.66 -6.76 -4.99
C TYR A 258 17.77 -7.56 -3.71
N GLU A 259 17.70 -8.89 -3.79
CA GLU A 259 18.17 -9.76 -2.74
C GLU A 259 19.71 -9.72 -2.67
N VAL A 260 20.27 -9.65 -1.48
CA VAL A 260 21.69 -9.51 -1.25
C VAL A 260 22.20 -10.48 -0.18
N ALA A 261 23.45 -10.89 -0.34
CA ALA A 261 24.23 -11.55 0.70
C ALA A 261 24.98 -10.49 1.51
N LEU A 262 24.92 -10.60 2.82
CA LEU A 262 25.70 -9.79 3.75
C LEU A 262 26.97 -10.54 4.14
N PRO A 263 28.12 -9.87 4.28
CA PRO A 263 29.36 -10.52 4.72
C PRO A 263 29.29 -10.96 6.19
N ASP A 264 30.14 -11.89 6.57
CA ASP A 264 30.27 -12.29 7.95
C ASP A 264 30.67 -11.08 8.84
N GLY A 265 30.04 -10.99 10.01
CA GLY A 265 30.27 -9.87 10.92
C GLY A 265 29.69 -8.54 10.45
N PHE A 266 28.73 -8.54 9.51
CA PHE A 266 28.10 -7.32 9.01
C PHE A 266 27.57 -6.43 10.14
N ASP A 267 27.87 -5.13 10.04
CA ASP A 267 27.38 -4.13 11.00
C ASP A 267 25.96 -3.66 10.62
N PHE A 268 24.96 -4.20 11.29
CA PHE A 268 23.52 -3.87 11.08
C PHE A 268 23.13 -2.43 11.48
N ARG A 269 24.07 -1.59 11.92
CA ARG A 269 23.87 -0.14 12.06
C ARG A 269 23.83 0.55 10.70
N ASN A 270 24.45 -0.04 9.69
CA ASN A 270 24.40 0.45 8.31
C ASN A 270 23.03 0.13 7.70
N LEU A 271 22.22 1.15 7.48
CA LEU A 271 20.84 0.98 6.97
C LEU A 271 20.65 1.58 5.58
N ARG A 272 21.40 2.62 5.24
CA ARG A 272 21.27 3.33 3.97
C ARG A 272 22.63 3.76 3.47
N GLN A 273 22.93 3.41 2.23
CA GLN A 273 24.17 3.73 1.55
C GLN A 273 23.91 3.90 0.06
N THR A 274 24.87 4.47 -0.66
CA THR A 274 24.93 4.32 -2.11
C THR A 274 25.21 2.85 -2.47
N PHE A 275 24.86 2.42 -3.67
CA PHE A 275 25.21 1.05 -4.11
C PHE A 275 26.71 0.81 -4.07
N ALA A 276 27.53 1.80 -4.42
CA ALA A 276 28.98 1.72 -4.27
C ALA A 276 29.41 1.53 -2.81
N GLY A 277 28.78 2.27 -1.87
CA GLY A 277 29.02 2.11 -0.42
C GLY A 277 28.65 0.72 0.08
N TRP A 278 27.52 0.15 -0.39
CA TRP A 278 27.16 -1.23 -0.07
C TRP A 278 28.22 -2.23 -0.56
N GLY A 279 28.73 -2.05 -1.79
CA GLY A 279 29.81 -2.87 -2.33
C GLY A 279 31.10 -2.77 -1.50
N GLN A 280 31.47 -1.57 -1.02
CA GLN A 280 32.61 -1.37 -0.12
C GLN A 280 32.46 -2.07 1.25
N LEU A 281 31.20 -2.22 1.71
CA LEU A 281 30.87 -2.98 2.91
C LEU A 281 30.83 -4.51 2.67
N GLY A 282 31.15 -4.99 1.46
CA GLY A 282 31.15 -6.41 1.11
C GLY A 282 29.76 -6.98 0.79
N VAL A 283 28.73 -6.12 0.65
CA VAL A 283 27.38 -6.56 0.28
C VAL A 283 27.35 -6.88 -1.21
N ALA A 284 26.85 -8.05 -1.56
CA ALA A 284 26.78 -8.53 -2.94
C ALA A 284 25.37 -9.02 -3.28
N ARG A 285 24.98 -8.96 -4.54
CA ARG A 285 23.73 -9.57 -4.99
C ARG A 285 23.86 -11.09 -4.97
N VAL A 286 22.79 -11.76 -4.53
CA VAL A 286 22.77 -13.24 -4.48
C VAL A 286 22.81 -13.89 -5.88
N ASP A 287 22.38 -13.16 -6.92
CA ASP A 287 22.43 -13.63 -8.32
C ASP A 287 23.81 -13.46 -8.98
N GLY A 288 24.82 -13.01 -8.24
CA GLY A 288 26.20 -12.82 -8.71
C GLY A 288 26.42 -11.61 -9.61
N ARG A 289 25.38 -10.83 -9.92
CA ARG A 289 25.52 -9.61 -10.73
C ARG A 289 26.08 -8.46 -9.88
N ALA A 290 26.73 -7.50 -10.53
CA ALA A 290 27.16 -6.30 -9.86
C ALA A 290 25.99 -5.47 -9.33
N LEU A 291 26.22 -4.76 -8.21
CA LEU A 291 25.33 -3.69 -7.79
C LEU A 291 25.36 -2.54 -8.82
N PRO A 292 24.30 -1.75 -8.98
CA PRO A 292 24.29 -0.60 -9.88
C PRO A 292 25.40 0.41 -9.57
N GLY A 293 25.88 1.11 -10.59
CA GLY A 293 26.91 2.13 -10.43
C GLY A 293 26.45 3.43 -9.76
N GLY A 294 25.12 3.64 -9.64
CA GLY A 294 24.54 4.86 -9.05
C GLY A 294 23.25 4.58 -8.30
N GLY A 295 22.85 5.55 -7.47
CA GLY A 295 21.64 5.46 -6.64
C GLY A 295 21.95 5.02 -5.20
N GLU A 296 20.93 5.16 -4.35
CA GLU A 296 20.96 4.77 -2.94
C GLU A 296 19.98 3.63 -2.69
N ALA A 297 20.30 2.80 -1.71
CA ALA A 297 19.42 1.75 -1.25
C ALA A 297 19.40 1.66 0.28
N THR A 298 18.30 1.16 0.79
CA THR A 298 18.09 0.88 2.21
C THR A 298 18.09 -0.63 2.42
N LEU A 299 18.76 -1.08 3.48
CA LEU A 299 18.74 -2.47 3.88
C LEU A 299 17.38 -2.83 4.49
N LEU A 300 16.70 -3.78 3.88
CA LEU A 300 15.46 -4.36 4.36
C LEU A 300 15.69 -5.79 4.84
N LEU A 301 15.34 -6.05 6.09
CA LEU A 301 15.43 -7.35 6.75
C LEU A 301 14.01 -7.78 7.15
N PRO A 302 13.22 -8.35 6.24
CA PRO A 302 11.79 -8.59 6.46
C PRO A 302 11.52 -9.66 7.52
N ALA A 303 12.51 -10.50 7.83
CA ALA A 303 12.45 -11.53 8.87
C ALA A 303 13.69 -11.47 9.80
N GLY A 304 14.27 -10.27 9.99
CA GLY A 304 15.45 -10.07 10.80
C GLY A 304 16.76 -10.53 10.15
N ALA A 305 17.82 -10.48 10.92
CA ALA A 305 19.19 -10.84 10.46
C ALA A 305 19.33 -12.33 10.09
N GLY A 306 18.45 -13.19 10.57
CA GLY A 306 18.42 -14.63 10.25
C GLY A 306 17.64 -14.98 9.00
N GLY A 307 17.07 -13.99 8.28
CA GLY A 307 16.31 -14.18 7.06
C GLY A 307 16.97 -13.56 5.83
N PRO A 308 16.33 -13.65 4.66
CA PRO A 308 16.78 -12.98 3.44
C PRO A 308 16.94 -11.48 3.64
N ALA A 309 17.99 -10.91 3.08
CA ALA A 309 18.30 -9.49 3.10
C ALA A 309 18.06 -8.87 1.71
N PHE A 310 17.54 -7.64 1.68
CA PHE A 310 17.29 -6.92 0.45
C PHE A 310 17.87 -5.51 0.53
N LEU A 311 18.41 -5.02 -0.57
CA LEU A 311 18.61 -3.60 -0.79
C LEU A 311 17.41 -3.08 -1.59
N VAL A 312 16.65 -2.16 -0.98
CA VAL A 312 15.47 -1.55 -1.59
C VAL A 312 15.71 -0.07 -1.87
N THR A 313 15.15 0.44 -2.94
CA THR A 313 15.34 1.84 -3.39
C THR A 313 14.11 2.69 -3.11
N ALA A 314 14.14 3.97 -3.51
CA ALA A 314 12.96 4.83 -3.47
C ALA A 314 11.78 4.26 -4.28
N ASN A 315 12.03 3.50 -5.36
CA ASN A 315 10.98 2.85 -6.13
C ASN A 315 10.23 1.74 -5.36
N TYR A 316 10.84 1.15 -4.35
CA TYR A 316 10.14 0.26 -3.43
C TYR A 316 9.06 0.99 -2.62
N ASP A 317 9.36 2.22 -2.18
CA ASP A 317 8.38 3.05 -1.48
C ASP A 317 7.26 3.52 -2.41
N VAL A 318 7.54 3.70 -3.71
CA VAL A 318 6.51 3.96 -4.72
C VAL A 318 5.54 2.77 -4.86
N ILE A 319 6.03 1.53 -4.85
CA ILE A 319 5.15 0.35 -4.83
C ILE A 319 4.28 0.36 -3.56
N LYS A 320 4.82 0.80 -2.43
CA LYS A 320 4.06 0.92 -1.16
C LYS A 320 2.94 1.97 -1.21
N ALA A 321 2.89 2.84 -2.20
CA ALA A 321 1.75 3.72 -2.40
C ALA A 321 0.45 2.95 -2.73
N TYR A 322 0.55 1.80 -3.41
CA TYR A 322 -0.59 0.88 -3.58
C TYR A 322 -1.04 0.27 -2.25
N ASN A 323 -0.07 -0.23 -1.49
CA ASN A 323 -0.33 -0.85 -0.20
C ASN A 323 0.92 -0.69 0.68
N ALA A 324 0.79 -0.03 1.81
CA ALA A 324 1.89 0.33 2.71
C ALA A 324 2.61 -0.86 3.38
N SER A 325 2.24 -2.10 3.06
CA SER A 325 2.85 -3.33 3.58
C SER A 325 4.16 -3.66 2.86
N ASP A 326 5.24 -3.92 3.62
CA ASP A 326 6.49 -4.43 3.04
C ASP A 326 6.31 -5.80 2.40
N ALA A 327 5.43 -6.66 2.94
CA ALA A 327 5.12 -7.94 2.35
C ALA A 327 4.48 -7.79 0.96
N TYR A 328 3.61 -6.78 0.80
CA TYR A 328 3.02 -6.46 -0.50
C TYR A 328 4.08 -5.96 -1.49
N ALA A 329 4.85 -4.95 -1.12
CA ALA A 329 5.82 -4.36 -2.03
C ALA A 329 6.91 -5.37 -2.46
N LEU A 330 7.40 -6.19 -1.52
CA LEU A 330 8.31 -7.29 -1.83
C LEU A 330 7.64 -8.35 -2.70
N GLY A 331 6.36 -8.66 -2.44
CA GLY A 331 5.56 -9.57 -3.26
C GLY A 331 5.38 -9.09 -4.69
N VAL A 332 5.10 -7.80 -4.90
CA VAL A 332 4.98 -7.16 -6.22
C VAL A 332 6.31 -7.26 -6.97
N GLY A 333 7.39 -6.76 -6.36
CA GLY A 333 8.71 -6.76 -7.00
C GLY A 333 9.15 -8.16 -7.36
N HIS A 334 9.09 -9.08 -6.38
CA HIS A 334 9.51 -10.46 -6.59
C HIS A 334 8.64 -11.20 -7.61
N LEU A 335 7.30 -11.04 -7.58
CA LEU A 335 6.41 -11.64 -8.57
C LEU A 335 6.76 -11.20 -9.98
N GLY A 336 6.94 -9.89 -10.19
CA GLY A 336 7.29 -9.35 -11.50
C GLY A 336 8.61 -9.90 -12.04
N ASP A 337 9.64 -9.91 -11.19
CA ASP A 337 10.94 -10.49 -11.55
C ASP A 337 10.83 -11.98 -11.89
N ARG A 338 10.10 -12.75 -11.08
CA ARG A 338 9.86 -14.19 -11.30
C ARG A 338 9.11 -14.48 -12.59
N VAL A 339 8.13 -13.67 -12.95
CA VAL A 339 7.38 -13.78 -14.22
C VAL A 339 8.33 -13.64 -15.39
N LEU A 340 9.28 -12.71 -15.33
CA LEU A 340 10.27 -12.46 -16.38
C LEU A 340 11.52 -13.35 -16.29
N GLY A 341 11.48 -14.43 -15.49
CA GLY A 341 12.56 -15.41 -15.42
C GLY A 341 13.63 -15.14 -14.37
N GLY A 342 13.44 -14.13 -13.52
CA GLY A 342 14.34 -13.86 -12.40
C GLY A 342 14.40 -15.02 -11.39
N PRO A 343 15.45 -15.10 -10.53
CA PRO A 343 15.64 -16.17 -9.56
C PRO A 343 14.58 -16.17 -8.45
N ALA A 344 14.37 -17.30 -7.79
CA ALA A 344 13.68 -17.34 -6.51
C ALA A 344 14.52 -16.65 -5.44
N ILE A 345 13.89 -16.24 -4.33
CA ILE A 345 14.60 -15.82 -3.14
C ILE A 345 15.48 -17.00 -2.68
N GLN A 346 16.77 -16.73 -2.47
CA GLN A 346 17.79 -17.73 -2.16
C GLN A 346 18.07 -17.86 -0.66
N GLY A 347 17.92 -16.76 0.09
CA GLY A 347 18.10 -16.76 1.53
C GLY A 347 17.03 -17.58 2.25
N ASP A 348 17.44 -18.28 3.31
CA ASP A 348 16.54 -19.09 4.11
C ASP A 348 15.61 -18.24 4.98
N TRP A 349 14.34 -18.52 4.93
CA TRP A 349 13.37 -17.93 5.84
C TRP A 349 13.38 -18.64 7.20
N PRO A 350 13.24 -17.90 8.33
CA PRO A 350 13.23 -18.49 9.67
C PRO A 350 11.87 -19.18 9.95
N THR A 351 11.48 -20.13 9.13
CA THR A 351 10.16 -20.79 9.18
C THR A 351 9.89 -21.57 10.46
N LYS A 352 10.93 -21.87 11.24
CA LYS A 352 10.83 -22.56 12.54
C LYS A 352 10.62 -21.57 13.70
N GLU A 353 10.82 -20.27 13.49
CA GLU A 353 10.59 -19.28 14.52
C GLU A 353 9.10 -19.12 14.81
N ARG A 354 8.77 -19.10 16.10
CA ARG A 354 7.42 -18.80 16.52
C ARG A 354 7.13 -17.31 16.31
N MET A 355 6.09 -17.02 15.52
CA MET A 355 5.62 -15.65 15.35
C MET A 355 4.95 -15.12 16.61
N LEU A 356 5.09 -13.82 16.87
CA LEU A 356 4.32 -13.13 17.89
C LEU A 356 2.84 -13.08 17.45
N ASP A 357 1.93 -13.44 18.34
CA ASP A 357 0.50 -13.20 18.17
C ASP A 357 0.19 -11.70 18.30
N LYS A 358 -1.08 -11.32 18.08
CA LYS A 358 -1.51 -9.92 18.12
C LYS A 358 -1.23 -9.27 19.47
N ASP A 359 -1.56 -9.96 20.55
CA ASP A 359 -1.41 -9.43 21.92
C ASP A 359 0.06 -9.24 22.27
N GLN A 360 0.91 -10.18 21.88
CA GLN A 360 2.37 -10.09 22.02
C GLN A 360 2.94 -8.92 21.20
N ARG A 361 2.44 -8.67 19.99
CA ARG A 361 2.87 -7.51 19.20
C ARG A 361 2.45 -6.19 19.82
N VAL A 362 1.23 -6.12 20.38
CA VAL A 362 0.77 -4.97 21.17
C VAL A 362 1.63 -4.80 22.43
N GLU A 363 1.99 -5.90 23.11
CA GLU A 363 2.88 -5.88 24.28
C GLU A 363 4.25 -5.30 23.91
N VAL A 364 4.84 -5.71 22.79
CA VAL A 364 6.10 -5.12 22.28
C VAL A 364 5.99 -3.60 22.16
N GLN A 365 4.95 -3.11 21.48
CA GLN A 365 4.76 -1.66 21.30
C GLN A 365 4.58 -0.93 22.64
N LYS A 366 3.77 -1.46 23.55
CA LYS A 366 3.55 -0.87 24.89
C LYS A 366 4.85 -0.81 25.69
N ARG A 367 5.66 -1.88 25.67
CA ARG A 367 6.92 -1.92 26.40
C ARG A 367 7.96 -0.96 25.80
N LEU A 368 8.07 -0.91 24.48
CA LEU A 368 8.91 0.07 23.79
C LEU A 368 8.49 1.50 24.10
N MET A 369 7.18 1.76 24.19
CA MET A 369 6.65 3.07 24.58
C MET A 369 7.02 3.41 26.04
N ALA A 370 6.84 2.49 26.96
CA ALA A 370 7.20 2.69 28.36
C ALA A 370 8.70 2.94 28.57
N LEU A 371 9.56 2.37 27.71
CA LEU A 371 11.00 2.59 27.69
C LEU A 371 11.45 3.82 26.89
N GLY A 372 10.51 4.57 26.30
CA GLY A 372 10.80 5.79 25.54
C GLY A 372 11.29 5.58 24.10
N PHE A 373 11.28 4.35 23.57
CA PHE A 373 11.72 4.05 22.21
C PHE A 373 10.61 4.19 21.17
N TYR A 374 9.34 4.12 21.55
CA TYR A 374 8.21 4.13 20.62
C TYR A 374 7.22 5.25 20.94
N GLN A 375 6.79 5.94 19.86
CA GLN A 375 5.71 6.92 19.91
C GLN A 375 4.72 6.61 18.78
N GLY A 376 3.53 6.13 19.13
CA GLY A 376 2.49 5.78 18.17
C GLY A 376 1.40 4.92 18.77
N GLU A 377 0.48 4.46 17.93
CA GLU A 377 -0.59 3.57 18.35
C GLU A 377 -0.06 2.16 18.68
N THR A 378 -0.59 1.56 19.74
CA THR A 378 -0.28 0.18 20.12
C THR A 378 -1.30 -0.78 19.50
N ASP A 379 -1.31 -0.85 18.16
CA ASP A 379 -2.29 -1.58 17.35
C ASP A 379 -1.83 -3.00 16.95
N GLY A 380 -0.62 -3.39 17.34
CA GLY A 380 0.00 -4.67 17.00
C GLY A 380 0.51 -4.75 15.56
N LYS A 381 0.50 -3.64 14.80
CA LYS A 381 1.10 -3.58 13.46
C LYS A 381 2.57 -3.18 13.56
N HIS A 382 3.45 -4.04 13.09
CA HIS A 382 4.89 -3.80 13.10
C HIS A 382 5.34 -3.11 11.80
N GLY A 383 4.98 -1.82 11.66
CA GLY A 383 5.45 -0.95 10.58
C GLY A 383 6.85 -0.39 10.83
N SER A 384 7.30 0.56 9.98
CA SER A 384 8.62 1.19 10.07
C SER A 384 8.90 1.78 11.45
N ARG A 385 7.97 2.51 12.04
CA ARG A 385 8.12 3.09 13.39
C ARG A 385 8.38 2.05 14.48
N THR A 386 7.68 0.92 14.43
CA THR A 386 7.91 -0.17 15.39
C THR A 386 9.27 -0.82 15.15
N ARG A 387 9.66 -1.06 13.88
CA ARG A 387 11.01 -1.59 13.56
C ARG A 387 12.12 -0.67 14.05
N ASP A 388 12.00 0.63 13.85
CA ASP A 388 12.99 1.60 14.32
C ASP A 388 13.09 1.60 15.85
N ALA A 389 11.95 1.53 16.55
CA ALA A 389 11.93 1.44 18.01
C ALA A 389 12.57 0.13 18.53
N VAL A 390 12.27 -1.01 17.88
CA VAL A 390 12.91 -2.30 18.19
C VAL A 390 14.41 -2.20 17.99
N ARG A 391 14.85 -1.62 16.87
CA ARG A 391 16.30 -1.44 16.56
C ARG A 391 16.99 -0.58 17.62
N GLN A 392 16.40 0.54 18.04
CA GLN A 392 16.96 1.37 19.10
C GLN A 392 17.08 0.61 20.43
N PHE A 393 16.06 -0.17 20.77
CA PHE A 393 16.12 -1.04 21.94
C PHE A 393 17.23 -2.10 21.81
N GLN A 394 17.33 -2.77 20.67
CA GLN A 394 18.39 -3.76 20.41
C GLN A 394 19.78 -3.13 20.53
N LEU A 395 20.01 -1.96 19.93
CA LEU A 395 21.28 -1.20 20.09
C LEU A 395 21.60 -0.91 21.54
N ARG A 396 20.61 -0.43 22.32
CA ARG A 396 20.80 -0.13 23.74
C ARG A 396 21.17 -1.36 24.57
N ARG A 397 20.72 -2.53 24.14
CA ARG A 397 20.94 -3.82 24.83
C ARG A 397 22.13 -4.62 24.28
N GLY A 398 22.88 -4.09 23.31
CA GLY A 398 23.97 -4.81 22.67
C GLY A 398 23.54 -6.03 21.86
N LEU A 399 22.28 -6.05 21.39
CA LEU A 399 21.75 -7.08 20.49
C LEU A 399 21.98 -6.67 19.04
N VAL A 400 21.83 -7.63 18.11
CA VAL A 400 21.85 -7.35 16.67
C VAL A 400 20.69 -6.39 16.34
N PRO A 401 20.96 -5.18 15.83
CA PRO A 401 19.95 -4.15 15.62
C PRO A 401 19.23 -4.30 14.28
N ASP A 402 18.59 -5.45 14.05
CA ASP A 402 17.87 -5.77 12.82
C ASP A 402 16.45 -5.21 12.75
N GLY A 403 15.93 -4.72 13.87
CA GLY A 403 14.57 -4.16 13.95
C GLY A 403 13.48 -5.22 13.92
N TYR A 404 13.79 -6.51 13.95
CA TYR A 404 12.82 -7.58 13.91
C TYR A 404 12.36 -7.95 15.31
N ALA A 405 11.05 -7.83 15.56
CA ALA A 405 10.45 -8.18 16.85
C ALA A 405 10.04 -9.65 16.84
N ASN A 406 10.84 -10.48 17.45
CA ASN A 406 10.55 -11.90 17.70
C ASN A 406 10.34 -12.19 19.18
N VAL A 407 10.14 -13.47 19.51
CA VAL A 407 9.94 -13.90 20.91
C VAL A 407 11.13 -13.55 21.79
N ALA A 408 12.38 -13.67 21.28
CA ALA A 408 13.56 -13.34 22.05
C ALA A 408 13.63 -11.83 22.39
N VAL A 409 13.27 -10.96 21.45
CA VAL A 409 13.18 -9.51 21.70
C VAL A 409 12.08 -9.20 22.73
N LEU A 410 10.92 -9.85 22.64
CA LEU A 410 9.84 -9.67 23.64
C LEU A 410 10.31 -10.08 25.05
N GLU A 411 11.02 -11.19 25.19
CA GLU A 411 11.57 -11.62 26.47
C GLU A 411 12.58 -10.61 27.04
N GLN A 412 13.42 -10.02 26.18
CA GLN A 412 14.35 -8.96 26.60
C GLN A 412 13.59 -7.69 27.02
N LEU A 413 12.52 -7.33 26.32
CA LEU A 413 11.64 -6.21 26.70
C LEU A 413 10.93 -6.45 28.03
N ARG A 414 10.52 -7.69 28.35
CA ARG A 414 9.92 -8.07 29.64
C ARG A 414 10.87 -7.91 30.80
N ARG A 415 12.17 -8.12 30.56
CA ARG A 415 13.24 -7.98 31.58
C ARG A 415 13.79 -6.55 31.70
N ALA A 416 13.49 -5.68 30.74
CA ALA A 416 13.92 -4.29 30.78
C ALA A 416 13.10 -3.49 31.80
N ARG A 417 13.83 -2.68 32.59
CA ARG A 417 13.25 -1.75 33.58
C ARG A 417 13.48 -0.32 33.13
#